data_7bae4728176207bf933cc2f66ebff69e
#
_entry.id   7bae4728176207bf933cc2f66ebff69e
#
_cell.length_a   1.000
_cell.length_b   1.000
_cell.length_c   1.000
_cell.angle_alpha   90.00
_cell.angle_beta   90.00
_cell.angle_gamma   90.00
#
_symmetry.space_group_name_H-M   'P 1'
#
loop_
_entity.id
_entity.type
_entity.pdbx_description
1 polymer ?
#
loop_
_entity_poly.entity_id
_entity_poly.type
_entity_poly.pdbx_seq_one_letter_code
_entity_poly.pdbx_strand_id
1 'polypeptide(L)'
;MLQIDDACIAFGEDILFSDFCLQLHEEEIACISGQSGRGKSSLLNAILGFIPLRTGHIIVNNILLEKATIDQVRRQVAWIPQELSLPSEWVKEMVQLPFGLKANRSTPFSVDKLFEYFSELGLEEELYDKRVNEISGGQRQRIMIAVAAMLQKPLLIVDEPTSALDPDSADKVLAFFRKQMRKGSAILAVSHDQSFAQGCNQMITL
;
A
#
# COMPACT_ATOMS: atom_id res chain seq x y z
N MET A 1 -2.14 -14.04 5.64
CA MET A 1 -1.73 -12.64 5.92
C MET A 1 -2.94 -11.70 6.02
N LEU A 2 -3.77 -11.60 5.00
CA LEU A 2 -5.06 -10.88 5.03
C LEU A 2 -6.17 -11.84 4.66
N GLN A 3 -7.25 -11.86 5.44
CA GLN A 3 -8.46 -12.62 5.17
C GLN A 3 -9.66 -11.69 5.30
N ILE A 4 -10.55 -11.76 4.33
CA ILE A 4 -11.80 -11.03 4.28
C ILE A 4 -12.88 -12.06 3.97
N ASP A 5 -13.89 -12.17 4.81
CA ASP A 5 -14.98 -13.13 4.64
C ASP A 5 -16.32 -12.39 4.62
N ASP A 6 -17.10 -12.66 3.57
CA ASP A 6 -18.47 -12.19 3.35
C ASP A 6 -18.66 -10.70 3.60
N ALA A 7 -17.65 -9.90 3.21
CA ALA A 7 -17.64 -8.47 3.47
C ALA A 7 -18.66 -7.74 2.61
N CYS A 8 -19.46 -6.90 3.28
CA CYS A 8 -20.38 -5.97 2.66
C CYS A 8 -20.08 -4.54 3.13
N ILE A 9 -19.97 -3.61 2.18
CA ILE A 9 -19.90 -2.18 2.46
C ILE A 9 -21.13 -1.50 1.87
N ALA A 10 -21.81 -0.70 2.69
CA ALA A 10 -22.97 0.07 2.29
C ALA A 10 -23.00 1.43 2.97
N PHE A 11 -23.53 2.44 2.30
CA PHE A 11 -23.80 3.77 2.82
C PHE A 11 -25.32 4.01 2.79
N GLY A 12 -25.94 3.94 3.96
CA GLY A 12 -27.40 3.92 4.05
C GLY A 12 -27.98 2.68 3.37
N GLU A 13 -28.81 2.89 2.34
CA GLU A 13 -29.40 1.81 1.54
C GLU A 13 -28.53 1.40 0.33
N ASP A 14 -27.56 2.23 -0.04
CA ASP A 14 -26.71 2.00 -1.20
C ASP A 14 -25.61 0.99 -0.86
N ILE A 15 -25.71 -0.22 -1.42
CA ILE A 15 -24.70 -1.27 -1.28
C ILE A 15 -23.65 -1.08 -2.35
N LEU A 16 -22.39 -0.86 -1.95
CA LEU A 16 -21.26 -0.79 -2.88
C LEU A 16 -20.87 -2.17 -3.39
N PHE A 17 -20.77 -3.13 -2.49
CA PHE A 17 -20.56 -4.54 -2.78
C PHE A 17 -20.99 -5.40 -1.59
N SER A 18 -21.30 -6.68 -1.86
CA SER A 18 -21.64 -7.70 -0.86
C SER A 18 -20.91 -9.00 -1.17
N ASP A 19 -20.85 -9.87 -0.18
CA ASP A 19 -20.32 -11.23 -0.29
C ASP A 19 -18.86 -11.27 -0.81
N PHE A 20 -18.09 -10.21 -0.53
CA PHE A 20 -16.70 -10.13 -0.96
C PHE A 20 -15.80 -10.95 -0.05
N CYS A 21 -15.07 -11.89 -0.67
CA CYS A 21 -14.10 -12.72 0.01
C CYS A 21 -12.72 -12.54 -0.63
N LEU A 22 -11.70 -12.47 0.22
CA LEU A 22 -10.30 -12.40 -0.20
C LEU A 22 -9.43 -13.17 0.79
N GLN A 23 -8.53 -14.00 0.27
CA GLN A 23 -7.48 -14.61 1.04
C GLN A 23 -6.14 -14.30 0.39
N LEU A 24 -5.28 -13.56 1.11
CA LEU A 24 -3.93 -13.20 0.69
C LEU A 24 -2.94 -13.84 1.66
N HIS A 25 -2.09 -14.70 1.13
CA HIS A 25 -1.07 -15.39 1.90
C HIS A 25 0.23 -14.59 2.01
N GLU A 26 1.13 -15.06 2.84
CA GLU A 26 2.50 -14.55 2.88
C GLU A 26 3.19 -14.79 1.53
N GLU A 27 4.11 -13.90 1.20
CA GLU A 27 4.88 -13.91 -0.05
C GLU A 27 4.04 -13.75 -1.32
N GLU A 28 2.81 -13.26 -1.20
CA GLU A 28 1.92 -12.98 -2.31
C GLU A 28 1.68 -11.49 -2.53
N ILE A 29 1.51 -11.15 -3.80
CA ILE A 29 1.02 -9.86 -4.28
C ILE A 29 -0.36 -10.07 -4.87
N ALA A 30 -1.40 -9.47 -4.29
CA ALA A 30 -2.74 -9.44 -4.85
C ALA A 30 -3.05 -8.06 -5.43
N CYS A 31 -3.70 -8.04 -6.58
CA CYS A 31 -4.20 -6.82 -7.20
C CYS A 31 -5.73 -6.85 -7.29
N ILE A 32 -6.38 -5.87 -6.67
CA ILE A 32 -7.80 -5.62 -6.85
C ILE A 32 -7.98 -4.70 -8.05
N SER A 33 -8.65 -5.19 -9.08
CA SER A 33 -9.03 -4.43 -10.26
C SER A 33 -10.53 -4.23 -10.32
N GLY A 34 -10.99 -3.30 -11.15
CA GLY A 34 -12.41 -3.02 -11.32
C GLY A 34 -12.65 -1.59 -11.77
N GLN A 35 -13.87 -1.31 -12.25
CA GLN A 35 -14.26 0.02 -12.69
C GLN A 35 -14.17 1.05 -11.56
N SER A 36 -13.97 2.33 -11.92
CA SER A 36 -14.04 3.42 -10.95
C SER A 36 -15.42 3.46 -10.27
N GLY A 37 -15.45 3.80 -8.98
CA GLY A 37 -16.68 3.88 -8.20
C GLY A 37 -17.19 2.56 -7.63
N ARG A 38 -16.56 1.41 -7.92
CA ARG A 38 -16.99 0.10 -7.40
C ARG A 38 -16.63 -0.18 -5.93
N GLY A 39 -16.02 0.77 -5.24
CA GLY A 39 -15.74 0.61 -3.80
C GLY A 39 -14.32 0.13 -3.47
N LYS A 40 -13.38 0.09 -4.42
CA LYS A 40 -11.99 -0.36 -4.17
C LYS A 40 -11.32 0.42 -3.04
N SER A 41 -11.32 1.75 -3.11
CA SER A 41 -10.76 2.59 -2.04
C SER A 41 -11.57 2.48 -0.74
N SER A 42 -12.88 2.22 -0.82
CA SER A 42 -13.70 1.93 0.37
C SER A 42 -13.28 0.63 1.04
N LEU A 43 -12.95 -0.40 0.26
CA LEU A 43 -12.42 -1.66 0.79
C LEU A 43 -11.07 -1.45 1.48
N LEU A 44 -10.13 -0.69 0.86
CA LEU A 44 -8.86 -0.36 1.50
C LEU A 44 -9.09 0.40 2.82
N ASN A 45 -10.01 1.37 2.82
CA ASN A 45 -10.39 2.10 4.03
C ASN A 45 -11.04 1.19 5.08
N ALA A 46 -11.79 0.17 4.67
CA ALA A 46 -12.35 -0.81 5.62
C ALA A 46 -11.25 -1.69 6.24
N ILE A 47 -10.25 -2.15 5.46
CA ILE A 47 -9.10 -2.90 5.99
C ILE A 47 -8.31 -2.05 7.00
N LEU A 48 -8.22 -0.75 6.78
CA LEU A 48 -7.58 0.21 7.70
C LEU A 48 -8.48 0.62 8.88
N GLY A 49 -9.74 0.14 8.90
CA GLY A 49 -10.70 0.44 9.95
C GLY A 49 -11.23 1.87 9.94
N PHE A 50 -11.21 2.56 8.79
CA PHE A 50 -11.83 3.88 8.64
C PHE A 50 -13.30 3.78 8.25
N ILE A 51 -13.70 2.69 7.57
CA ILE A 51 -15.07 2.40 7.18
C ILE A 51 -15.47 1.07 7.83
N PRO A 52 -16.59 1.00 8.56
CA PRO A 52 -17.09 -0.25 9.11
C PRO A 52 -17.68 -1.13 8.00
N LEU A 53 -17.58 -2.44 8.13
CA LEU A 53 -18.36 -3.36 7.33
C LEU A 53 -19.81 -3.38 7.83
N ARG A 54 -20.76 -3.56 6.91
CA ARG A 54 -22.16 -3.85 7.23
C ARG A 54 -22.33 -5.31 7.69
N THR A 55 -21.66 -6.25 7.00
CA THR A 55 -21.56 -7.66 7.35
C THR A 55 -20.17 -8.19 7.02
N GLY A 56 -19.83 -9.38 7.51
CA GLY A 56 -18.55 -10.01 7.29
C GLY A 56 -17.48 -9.55 8.28
N HIS A 57 -16.25 -9.99 8.05
CA HIS A 57 -15.13 -9.63 8.92
C HIS A 57 -13.81 -9.58 8.16
N ILE A 58 -12.84 -8.89 8.75
CA ILE A 58 -11.47 -8.71 8.23
C ILE A 58 -10.49 -9.17 9.31
N ILE A 59 -9.53 -10.00 8.91
CA ILE A 59 -8.42 -10.44 9.75
C ILE A 59 -7.11 -10.04 9.06
N VAL A 60 -6.25 -9.32 9.80
CA VAL A 60 -4.92 -8.92 9.33
C VAL A 60 -3.88 -9.54 10.25
N ASN A 61 -2.99 -10.36 9.70
CA ASN A 61 -1.94 -11.04 10.45
C ASN A 61 -2.46 -11.72 11.73
N ASN A 62 -3.53 -12.52 11.58
CA ASN A 62 -4.25 -13.22 12.66
C ASN A 62 -4.91 -12.30 13.71
N ILE A 63 -5.06 -11.01 13.42
CA ILE A 63 -5.76 -10.06 14.29
C ILE A 63 -7.10 -9.71 13.65
N LEU A 64 -8.20 -10.06 14.31
CA LEU A 64 -9.54 -9.66 13.88
C LEU A 64 -9.68 -8.14 14.01
N LEU A 65 -10.13 -7.49 12.94
CA LEU A 65 -10.35 -6.04 12.90
C LEU A 65 -11.63 -5.69 13.64
N GLU A 66 -11.49 -5.12 14.80
CA GLU A 66 -12.58 -4.64 15.66
C GLU A 66 -12.17 -3.29 16.28
N LYS A 67 -13.13 -2.61 16.90
CA LYS A 67 -12.87 -1.33 17.59
C LYS A 67 -11.76 -1.45 18.65
N ALA A 68 -11.62 -2.59 19.31
CA ALA A 68 -10.61 -2.83 20.35
C ALA A 68 -9.21 -3.14 19.77
N THR A 69 -9.13 -3.66 18.55
CA THR A 69 -7.88 -4.14 17.92
C THR A 69 -7.38 -3.27 16.77
N ILE A 70 -8.12 -2.23 16.39
CA ILE A 70 -7.84 -1.37 15.23
C ILE A 70 -6.42 -0.80 15.25
N ASP A 71 -5.92 -0.39 16.40
CA ASP A 71 -4.55 0.13 16.54
C ASP A 71 -3.50 -0.98 16.36
N GLN A 72 -3.82 -2.21 16.76
CA GLN A 72 -2.94 -3.37 16.56
C GLN A 72 -2.89 -3.72 15.07
N VAL A 73 -4.03 -3.73 14.38
CA VAL A 73 -4.10 -3.96 12.92
C VAL A 73 -3.31 -2.88 12.17
N ARG A 74 -3.53 -1.60 12.47
CA ARG A 74 -2.81 -0.48 11.81
C ARG A 74 -1.29 -0.54 11.97
N ARG A 75 -0.80 -1.09 13.07
CA ARG A 75 0.64 -1.32 13.27
C ARG A 75 1.22 -2.40 12.35
N GLN A 76 0.38 -3.30 11.83
CA GLN A 76 0.79 -4.35 10.89
C GLN A 76 0.83 -3.87 9.44
N VAL A 77 0.30 -2.67 9.16
CA VAL A 77 0.08 -2.18 7.80
C VAL A 77 0.98 -0.98 7.50
N ALA A 78 1.63 -0.99 6.33
CA ALA A 78 2.10 0.20 5.65
C ALA A 78 1.09 0.53 4.55
N TRP A 79 0.68 1.81 4.45
CA TRP A 79 -0.31 2.23 3.46
C TRP A 79 0.20 3.39 2.63
N ILE A 80 0.08 3.24 1.31
CA ILE A 80 0.37 4.29 0.32
C ILE A 80 -0.96 4.64 -0.37
N PRO A 81 -1.55 5.81 -0.08
CA PRO A 81 -2.75 6.27 -0.76
C PRO A 81 -2.44 6.75 -2.18
N GLN A 82 -3.46 6.81 -3.03
CA GLN A 82 -3.36 7.33 -4.39
C GLN A 82 -2.86 8.78 -4.42
N GLU A 83 -3.40 9.64 -3.55
CA GLU A 83 -2.96 11.03 -3.41
C GLU A 83 -1.97 11.16 -2.25
N LEU A 84 -0.72 11.45 -2.58
CA LEU A 84 0.36 11.66 -1.62
C LEU A 84 0.46 13.14 -1.25
N SER A 85 -0.26 13.53 -0.20
CA SER A 85 -0.17 14.86 0.39
C SER A 85 0.55 14.78 1.74
N LEU A 86 1.87 14.98 1.75
CA LEU A 86 2.67 15.02 2.97
C LEU A 86 3.08 16.47 3.27
N PRO A 87 2.97 16.94 4.50
CA PRO A 87 3.31 18.29 4.91
C PRO A 87 4.83 18.46 5.07
N SER A 88 5.56 18.39 3.95
CA SER A 88 7.02 18.55 3.94
C SER A 88 7.45 19.42 2.76
N GLU A 89 8.43 20.26 2.98
CA GLU A 89 9.02 21.09 1.94
C GLU A 89 10.10 20.32 1.16
N TRP A 90 10.87 19.48 1.87
CA TRP A 90 12.01 18.73 1.32
C TRP A 90 11.74 17.23 1.28
N VAL A 91 12.29 16.55 0.26
CA VAL A 91 12.18 15.09 0.13
C VAL A 91 12.78 14.39 1.34
N LYS A 92 13.95 14.81 1.83
CA LYS A 92 14.59 14.25 3.02
C LYS A 92 13.74 14.33 4.30
N GLU A 93 12.90 15.35 4.43
CA GLU A 93 11.95 15.44 5.53
C GLU A 93 10.79 14.49 5.30
N MET A 94 10.24 14.48 4.08
CA MET A 94 9.12 13.63 3.68
C MET A 94 9.40 12.15 3.95
N VAL A 95 10.58 11.65 3.57
CA VAL A 95 10.93 10.24 3.73
C VAL A 95 11.15 9.82 5.17
N GLN A 96 11.49 10.75 6.05
CA GLN A 96 11.73 10.48 7.47
C GLN A 96 10.47 10.52 8.32
N LEU A 97 9.40 11.23 7.87
CA LEU A 97 8.17 11.38 8.63
C LEU A 97 7.58 10.07 9.17
N PRO A 98 7.46 8.98 8.37
CA PRO A 98 6.89 7.73 8.85
C PRO A 98 7.69 7.09 9.99
N PHE A 99 9.02 7.27 10.02
CA PHE A 99 9.89 6.69 11.05
C PHE A 99 9.78 7.43 12.39
N GLY A 100 9.35 8.69 12.37
CA GLY A 100 9.04 9.47 13.57
C GLY A 100 7.77 9.01 14.28
N LEU A 101 6.91 8.23 13.63
CA LEU A 101 5.67 7.76 14.23
C LEU A 101 5.93 6.73 15.34
N LYS A 102 5.15 6.83 16.42
CA LYS A 102 5.24 5.93 17.58
C LYS A 102 5.17 4.43 17.20
N ALA A 103 4.38 4.11 16.18
CA ALA A 103 4.20 2.75 15.67
C ALA A 103 5.42 2.19 14.92
N ASN A 104 6.40 3.04 14.55
CA ASN A 104 7.54 2.67 13.72
C ASN A 104 8.90 2.89 14.41
N ARG A 105 8.90 3.24 15.71
CA ARG A 105 10.13 3.54 16.49
C ARG A 105 11.14 2.39 16.53
N SER A 106 10.71 1.15 16.34
CA SER A 106 11.60 -0.01 16.28
C SER A 106 12.34 -0.15 14.96
N THR A 107 11.95 0.62 13.94
CA THR A 107 12.56 0.58 12.60
C THR A 107 13.29 1.89 12.37
N PRO A 108 14.62 1.94 12.56
CA PRO A 108 15.39 3.17 12.34
C PRO A 108 15.42 3.52 10.84
N PHE A 109 15.41 4.82 10.53
CA PHE A 109 15.66 5.29 9.19
C PHE A 109 17.13 5.09 8.81
N SER A 110 17.38 4.63 7.58
CA SER A 110 18.71 4.49 6.99
C SER A 110 18.72 5.12 5.60
N VAL A 111 19.56 6.12 5.40
CA VAL A 111 19.72 6.77 4.09
C VAL A 111 20.35 5.81 3.08
N ASP A 112 21.31 4.98 3.50
CA ASP A 112 21.98 4.00 2.63
C ASP A 112 20.97 2.99 2.09
N LYS A 113 20.05 2.53 2.96
CA LYS A 113 18.96 1.62 2.54
C LYS A 113 17.97 2.30 1.61
N LEU A 114 17.69 3.57 1.83
CA LEU A 114 16.84 4.36 0.93
C LEU A 114 17.47 4.45 -0.47
N PHE A 115 18.77 4.73 -0.55
CA PHE A 115 19.49 4.85 -1.83
C PHE A 115 19.60 3.50 -2.55
N GLU A 116 19.79 2.40 -1.83
CA GLU A 116 19.66 1.05 -2.40
C GLU A 116 18.30 0.86 -3.08
N TYR A 117 17.21 1.23 -2.42
CA TYR A 117 15.86 1.13 -2.97
C TYR A 117 15.60 2.15 -4.10
N PHE A 118 16.19 3.34 -4.02
CA PHE A 118 16.13 4.30 -5.12
C PHE A 118 16.74 3.71 -6.40
N SER A 119 17.92 3.11 -6.31
CA SER A 119 18.57 2.45 -7.43
C SER A 119 17.67 1.35 -8.05
N GLU A 120 17.04 0.51 -7.22
CA GLU A 120 16.14 -0.54 -7.69
C GLU A 120 14.89 0.01 -8.40
N LEU A 121 14.39 1.15 -7.94
CA LEU A 121 13.22 1.82 -8.50
C LEU A 121 13.56 2.81 -9.64
N GLY A 122 14.83 2.91 -10.04
CA GLY A 122 15.28 3.83 -11.08
C GLY A 122 15.13 5.29 -10.67
N LEU A 123 15.48 5.59 -9.42
CA LEU A 123 15.54 6.93 -8.87
C LEU A 123 17.00 7.31 -8.59
N GLU A 124 17.32 8.58 -8.74
CA GLU A 124 18.64 9.15 -8.48
C GLU A 124 18.73 9.64 -7.03
N GLU A 125 19.90 9.48 -6.40
CA GLU A 125 20.14 9.85 -4.99
C GLU A 125 19.94 11.34 -4.76
N GLU A 126 20.24 12.17 -5.76
CA GLU A 126 20.09 13.63 -5.74
C GLU A 126 18.65 14.09 -5.45
N LEU A 127 17.64 13.23 -5.70
CA LEU A 127 16.25 13.53 -5.36
C LEU A 127 16.05 13.73 -3.86
N TYR A 128 16.91 13.14 -3.03
CA TYR A 128 16.83 13.26 -1.57
C TYR A 128 16.97 14.71 -1.08
N ASP A 129 17.80 15.51 -1.75
CA ASP A 129 18.04 16.91 -1.39
C ASP A 129 17.18 17.92 -2.17
N LYS A 130 16.22 17.45 -3.00
CA LYS A 130 15.28 18.31 -3.72
C LYS A 130 14.09 18.71 -2.86
N ARG A 131 13.40 19.76 -3.28
CA ARG A 131 12.10 20.12 -2.74
C ARG A 131 11.01 19.19 -3.30
N VAL A 132 9.96 18.96 -2.54
CA VAL A 132 8.85 18.07 -2.94
C VAL A 132 8.13 18.56 -4.20
N ASN A 133 8.13 19.87 -4.45
CA ASN A 133 7.53 20.45 -5.66
C ASN A 133 8.46 20.41 -6.90
N GLU A 134 9.72 20.01 -6.74
CA GLU A 134 10.69 19.84 -7.83
C GLU A 134 10.73 18.42 -8.39
N ILE A 135 10.06 17.47 -7.73
CA ILE A 135 10.00 16.08 -8.16
C ILE A 135 8.67 15.78 -8.86
N SER A 136 8.71 14.90 -9.86
CA SER A 136 7.49 14.46 -10.55
C SER A 136 6.58 13.61 -9.67
N GLY A 137 5.30 13.49 -10.04
CA GLY A 137 4.35 12.59 -9.37
C GLY A 137 4.84 11.14 -9.34
N GLY A 138 5.39 10.65 -10.45
CA GLY A 138 5.95 9.29 -10.54
C GLY A 138 7.22 9.10 -9.70
N GLN A 139 8.08 10.11 -9.57
CA GLN A 139 9.21 10.07 -8.65
C GLN A 139 8.72 10.01 -7.21
N ARG A 140 7.75 10.85 -6.84
CA ARG A 140 7.16 10.86 -5.50
C ARG A 140 6.53 9.51 -5.15
N GLN A 141 5.79 8.91 -6.08
CA GLN A 141 5.18 7.59 -5.90
C GLN A 141 6.24 6.52 -5.60
N ARG A 142 7.30 6.43 -6.42
CA ARG A 142 8.37 5.46 -6.24
C ARG A 142 9.19 5.71 -4.95
N ILE A 143 9.42 6.96 -4.56
CA ILE A 143 10.03 7.32 -3.28
C ILE A 143 9.20 6.78 -2.11
N MET A 144 7.88 6.97 -2.15
CA MET A 144 7.00 6.48 -1.07
C MET A 144 6.89 4.97 -1.03
N ILE A 145 7.00 4.29 -2.18
CA ILE A 145 7.12 2.83 -2.24
C ILE A 145 8.41 2.36 -1.54
N ALA A 146 9.55 3.01 -1.80
CA ALA A 146 10.81 2.73 -1.10
C ALA A 146 10.66 2.90 0.42
N VAL A 147 10.09 4.03 0.85
CA VAL A 147 9.86 4.34 2.28
C VAL A 147 8.96 3.30 2.95
N ALA A 148 7.84 2.92 2.30
CA ALA A 148 6.92 1.93 2.84
C ALA A 148 7.57 0.54 2.99
N ALA A 149 8.39 0.13 2.01
CA ALA A 149 9.16 -1.11 2.09
C ALA A 149 10.18 -1.10 3.25
N MET A 150 10.82 0.05 3.50
CA MET A 150 11.74 0.21 4.63
C MET A 150 11.06 0.05 5.99
N LEU A 151 9.77 0.34 6.11
CA LEU A 151 9.02 0.14 7.36
C LEU A 151 8.86 -1.33 7.73
N GLN A 152 9.06 -2.24 6.79
CA GLN A 152 9.05 -3.69 6.98
C GLN A 152 7.77 -4.22 7.65
N LYS A 153 6.61 -3.64 7.31
CA LYS A 153 5.34 -4.11 7.84
C LYS A 153 4.91 -5.43 7.20
N PRO A 154 4.17 -6.27 7.94
CA PRO A 154 3.63 -7.52 7.40
C PRO A 154 2.74 -7.32 6.17
N LEU A 155 1.90 -6.28 6.14
CA LEU A 155 1.03 -5.98 5.01
C LEU A 155 1.36 -4.59 4.45
N LEU A 156 1.68 -4.53 3.15
CA LEU A 156 1.76 -3.30 2.40
C LEU A 156 0.48 -3.15 1.57
N ILE A 157 -0.24 -2.05 1.76
CA ILE A 157 -1.40 -1.67 0.95
C ILE A 157 -1.01 -0.50 0.07
N VAL A 158 -1.27 -0.60 -1.24
CA VAL A 158 -0.93 0.45 -2.20
C VAL A 158 -2.12 0.73 -3.11
N ASP A 159 -2.56 1.99 -3.11
CA ASP A 159 -3.62 2.45 -4.00
C ASP A 159 -3.00 3.07 -5.25
N GLU A 160 -3.26 2.48 -6.42
CA GLU A 160 -2.78 2.90 -7.74
C GLU A 160 -1.25 3.08 -7.84
N PRO A 161 -0.44 2.01 -7.62
CA PRO A 161 1.03 2.12 -7.56
C PRO A 161 1.69 2.56 -8.86
N THR A 162 0.99 2.47 -10.01
CA THR A 162 1.55 2.75 -11.35
C THR A 162 0.86 3.88 -12.10
N SER A 163 -0.17 4.53 -11.51
CA SER A 163 -1.01 5.52 -12.20
C SER A 163 -0.26 6.75 -12.74
N ALA A 164 0.88 7.11 -12.14
CA ALA A 164 1.70 8.26 -12.53
C ALA A 164 3.02 7.84 -13.18
N LEU A 165 3.14 6.57 -13.63
CA LEU A 165 4.37 5.98 -14.13
C LEU A 165 4.29 5.68 -15.62
N ASP A 166 5.42 5.78 -16.30
CA ASP A 166 5.64 5.17 -17.61
C ASP A 166 5.76 3.64 -17.47
N PRO A 167 5.62 2.86 -18.56
CA PRO A 167 5.65 1.39 -18.50
C PRO A 167 6.94 0.83 -17.89
N ASP A 168 8.11 1.40 -18.23
CA ASP A 168 9.40 0.93 -17.70
C ASP A 168 9.49 1.15 -16.18
N SER A 169 8.96 2.27 -15.70
CA SER A 169 8.89 2.57 -14.27
C SER A 169 7.89 1.67 -13.54
N ALA A 170 6.77 1.32 -14.17
CA ALA A 170 5.78 0.39 -13.62
C ALA A 170 6.37 -1.03 -13.48
N ASP A 171 7.13 -1.49 -14.48
CA ASP A 171 7.82 -2.78 -14.44
C ASP A 171 8.86 -2.82 -13.30
N LYS A 172 9.60 -1.74 -13.09
CA LYS A 172 10.55 -1.62 -11.96
C LYS A 172 9.83 -1.72 -10.61
N VAL A 173 8.68 -1.07 -10.46
CA VAL A 173 7.87 -1.17 -9.23
C VAL A 173 7.41 -2.60 -8.99
N LEU A 174 6.92 -3.30 -10.01
CA LEU A 174 6.50 -4.69 -9.87
C LEU A 174 7.68 -5.62 -9.52
N ALA A 175 8.82 -5.45 -10.19
CA ALA A 175 10.05 -6.18 -9.90
C ALA A 175 10.53 -5.92 -8.46
N PHE A 176 10.48 -4.66 -8.03
CA PHE A 176 10.81 -4.26 -6.66
C PHE A 176 9.87 -4.94 -5.65
N PHE A 177 8.56 -4.92 -5.87
CA PHE A 177 7.62 -5.61 -4.99
C PHE A 177 7.93 -7.10 -4.87
N ARG A 178 8.17 -7.79 -5.98
CA ARG A 178 8.56 -9.21 -5.98
C ARG A 178 9.85 -9.47 -5.19
N LYS A 179 10.84 -8.57 -5.32
CA LYS A 179 12.11 -8.67 -4.58
C LYS A 179 11.92 -8.42 -3.08
N GLN A 180 10.98 -7.53 -2.71
CA GLN A 180 10.70 -7.21 -1.31
C GLN A 180 9.81 -8.27 -0.63
N MET A 181 9.18 -9.18 -1.40
CA MET A 181 8.42 -10.29 -0.81
C MET A 181 9.33 -11.19 0.01
N ARG A 182 8.95 -11.41 1.24
CA ARG A 182 9.67 -12.22 2.21
C ARG A 182 8.67 -12.95 3.10
N LYS A 183 9.14 -13.99 3.77
CA LYS A 183 8.34 -14.70 4.76
C LYS A 183 7.78 -13.72 5.80
N GLY A 184 6.47 -13.77 6.04
CA GLY A 184 5.77 -12.88 6.94
C GLY A 184 5.36 -11.53 6.34
N SER A 185 5.41 -11.35 5.01
CA SER A 185 4.90 -10.15 4.34
C SER A 185 4.03 -10.45 3.14
N ALA A 186 3.11 -9.53 2.81
CA ALA A 186 2.26 -9.58 1.63
C ALA A 186 1.97 -8.16 1.11
N ILE A 187 1.59 -8.05 -0.16
CA ILE A 187 1.20 -6.78 -0.77
C ILE A 187 -0.22 -6.89 -1.32
N LEU A 188 -1.06 -5.93 -0.95
CA LEU A 188 -2.37 -5.70 -1.57
C LEU A 188 -2.31 -4.40 -2.36
N ALA A 189 -2.45 -4.49 -3.67
CA ALA A 189 -2.53 -3.34 -4.56
C ALA A 189 -3.96 -3.16 -5.09
N VAL A 190 -4.33 -1.92 -5.34
CA VAL A 190 -5.47 -1.57 -6.19
C VAL A 190 -4.91 -0.94 -7.45
N SER A 191 -5.29 -1.42 -8.63
CA SER A 191 -4.81 -0.82 -9.88
C SER A 191 -5.79 -1.01 -11.04
N HIS A 192 -5.79 -0.03 -11.94
CA HIS A 192 -6.43 -0.10 -13.25
C HIS A 192 -5.48 -0.62 -14.33
N ASP A 193 -4.20 -0.68 -14.05
CA ASP A 193 -3.18 -1.15 -14.97
C ASP A 193 -3.23 -2.67 -15.09
N GLN A 194 -3.66 -3.14 -16.26
CA GLN A 194 -3.78 -4.57 -16.55
C GLN A 194 -2.43 -5.27 -16.55
N SER A 195 -1.38 -4.63 -17.06
CA SER A 195 -0.03 -5.21 -17.08
C SER A 195 0.49 -5.44 -15.68
N PHE A 196 0.34 -4.44 -14.79
CA PHE A 196 0.66 -4.59 -13.37
C PHE A 196 -0.15 -5.71 -12.72
N ALA A 197 -1.48 -5.73 -12.93
CA ALA A 197 -2.38 -6.72 -12.33
C ALA A 197 -2.04 -8.15 -12.78
N GLN A 198 -1.73 -8.37 -14.07
CA GLN A 198 -1.29 -9.66 -14.61
C GLN A 198 0.06 -10.10 -14.05
N GLY A 199 0.88 -9.18 -13.61
CA GLY A 199 2.16 -9.45 -12.96
C GLY A 199 2.06 -9.84 -11.50
N CYS A 200 0.89 -9.71 -10.85
CA CYS A 200 0.64 -10.13 -9.47
C CYS A 200 0.34 -11.63 -9.36
N ASN A 201 0.45 -12.19 -8.13
CA ASN A 201 0.10 -13.60 -7.89
C ASN A 201 -1.41 -13.86 -8.00
N GLN A 202 -2.22 -12.88 -7.61
CA GLN A 202 -3.67 -12.94 -7.67
C GLN A 202 -4.23 -11.65 -8.28
N MET A 203 -5.22 -11.79 -9.15
CA MET A 203 -6.02 -10.68 -9.65
C MET A 203 -7.47 -10.91 -9.24
N ILE A 204 -8.04 -9.95 -8.52
CA ILE A 204 -9.39 -9.99 -7.96
C ILE A 204 -10.19 -8.83 -8.59
N THR A 205 -11.40 -9.13 -9.05
CA THR A 205 -12.31 -8.11 -9.58
C THR A 205 -13.34 -7.75 -8.51
N LEU A 206 -13.52 -6.45 -8.25
CA LEU A 206 -14.54 -5.91 -7.37
C LEU A 206 -15.67 -5.27 -8.18
#